data_fa7174e21dc4371326af261d1b49951c
#
_entry.id   fa7174e21dc4371326af261d1b49951c
#
_cell.length_a   1.000
_cell.length_b   1.000
_cell.length_c   1.000
_cell.angle_alpha   90.00
_cell.angle_beta   90.00
_cell.angle_gamma   90.00
#
_symmetry.space_group_name_H-M   'P 1'
#
loop_
_entity.id
_entity.type
_entity.pdbx_description
1 polymer ?
#
loop_
_entity_poly.entity_id
_entity_poly.type
_entity_poly.pdbx_seq_one_letter_code
_entity_poly.pdbx_strand_id
1 'polypeptide(L)'
;SDDNYEYSSDATIRAFGLDTIKKGIYYKFTIDQLKREIYNVDSLPVGSDTIIDKILIDTLNVTGWVTSGLQDTLFNNLTDSVDLREPITLKVHAADRVTTREYKITVNVHKQDPDSLIWREMSSLPTSPAANKQKSVILKNDAEEENLFVYTSTTSAYRSSLGNPAYLSWNAIEVTGMPANVDLGSIVSFKNQLFVAAPNGDIFCSNNGSTWVNAGIQEVKENKEVQNMQMSILVATLKADALTGISEETLIGILLDGGQKYFCISTDGKNWTRSKETVSNDFPVKDIYATVFTNASGIKQTVVVGKTETSAKAVVPWFTMDGLTWADMSTPSDFYCPAMENPAIMYYGGLFHMMGGKFETIYSSRVGIAWNESAEKFKYPMKKIVTPGEDEDDEEEVTYESLFKDKGDYSLTIDKNHYIWIVWNDGSIWRGRLNKLGFKIQ
;
A
#
# COMPACT_ATOMS: atom_id res chain seq x y z
N SER A 1 5.85 -43.09 59.73
CA SER A 1 5.18 -42.03 58.93
C SER A 1 5.52 -42.29 57.48
N ASP A 2 4.59 -42.86 56.77
CA ASP A 2 4.67 -42.99 55.31
C ASP A 2 4.48 -41.61 54.71
N ASP A 3 5.55 -40.92 54.41
CA ASP A 3 5.53 -39.76 53.56
C ASP A 3 5.19 -40.21 52.14
N ASN A 4 3.90 -40.17 51.79
CA ASN A 4 3.45 -40.34 50.43
C ASN A 4 3.87 -39.09 49.64
N TYR A 5 5.09 -39.12 49.11
CA TYR A 5 5.52 -38.14 48.11
C TYR A 5 4.78 -38.45 46.80
N GLU A 6 3.72 -37.69 46.51
CA GLU A 6 3.12 -37.70 45.20
C GLU A 6 4.04 -36.92 44.25
N TYR A 7 4.59 -37.60 43.26
CA TYR A 7 5.35 -36.97 42.18
C TYR A 7 4.43 -36.23 41.26
N SER A 8 4.88 -35.05 40.79
CA SER A 8 4.12 -34.19 39.89
C SER A 8 3.73 -34.91 38.61
N SER A 9 2.46 -34.74 38.20
CA SER A 9 1.93 -35.20 36.91
C SER A 9 2.10 -34.14 35.81
N ASP A 10 2.84 -33.05 36.06
CA ASP A 10 3.06 -31.98 35.10
C ASP A 10 3.97 -32.43 33.96
N ALA A 11 3.40 -32.51 32.76
CA ALA A 11 4.09 -32.85 31.52
C ALA A 11 4.03 -31.66 30.53
N THR A 12 3.84 -30.43 31.00
CA THR A 12 3.76 -29.25 30.15
C THR A 12 5.13 -28.68 29.80
N ILE A 13 5.23 -28.09 28.60
CA ILE A 13 6.32 -27.21 28.23
C ILE A 13 5.85 -25.75 28.54
N ARG A 14 6.55 -25.10 29.47
CA ARG A 14 6.21 -23.76 29.95
C ARG A 14 6.95 -22.63 29.30
N ALA A 15 8.11 -22.92 28.73
CA ALA A 15 8.91 -21.97 27.98
C ALA A 15 9.64 -22.67 26.85
N PHE A 16 9.76 -22.01 25.72
CA PHE A 16 10.43 -22.50 24.53
C PHE A 16 11.14 -21.34 23.81
N GLY A 17 12.37 -21.56 23.42
CA GLY A 17 13.16 -20.62 22.63
C GLY A 17 14.25 -21.32 21.86
N LEU A 18 14.69 -20.74 20.76
CA LEU A 18 15.78 -21.22 19.94
C LEU A 18 17.05 -20.41 20.21
N ASP A 19 18.20 -21.04 19.92
CA ASP A 19 19.48 -20.35 19.90
C ASP A 19 19.46 -19.18 18.89
N THR A 20 20.46 -18.32 18.99
CA THR A 20 20.50 -17.05 18.23
C THR A 20 20.48 -17.30 16.73
N ILE A 21 19.44 -16.81 16.07
CA ILE A 21 19.29 -16.82 14.60
C ILE A 21 19.93 -15.58 14.00
N LYS A 22 19.71 -14.40 14.62
CA LYS A 22 20.31 -13.14 14.24
C LYS A 22 20.72 -12.38 15.50
N LYS A 23 21.96 -11.91 15.53
CA LYS A 23 22.51 -11.20 16.69
C LYS A 23 21.62 -10.02 17.09
N GLY A 24 21.25 -9.99 18.38
CA GLY A 24 20.46 -8.91 18.98
C GLY A 24 18.97 -8.98 18.72
N ILE A 25 18.49 -10.02 18.04
CA ILE A 25 17.06 -10.21 17.78
C ILE A 25 16.58 -11.49 18.45
N TYR A 26 15.54 -11.35 19.26
CA TYR A 26 14.84 -12.47 19.88
C TYR A 26 13.53 -12.76 19.12
N TYR A 27 13.33 -14.01 18.74
CA TYR A 27 12.12 -14.48 18.05
C TYR A 27 11.21 -15.19 19.03
N LYS A 28 9.97 -14.73 19.13
CA LYS A 28 8.97 -15.25 20.08
C LYS A 28 8.28 -16.49 19.53
N PHE A 29 8.12 -17.50 20.39
CA PHE A 29 7.31 -18.69 20.14
C PHE A 29 6.06 -18.69 21.01
N THR A 30 4.96 -19.13 20.43
CA THR A 30 3.68 -19.32 21.11
C THR A 30 3.55 -20.78 21.49
N ILE A 31 3.15 -21.06 22.72
CA ILE A 31 2.85 -22.41 23.21
C ILE A 31 1.34 -22.52 23.37
N ASP A 32 0.71 -23.30 22.52
CA ASP A 32 -0.71 -23.64 22.62
C ASP A 32 -0.84 -24.92 23.44
N GLN A 33 -1.20 -24.81 24.71
CA GLN A 33 -1.30 -25.93 25.64
C GLN A 33 -2.49 -26.87 25.32
N LEU A 34 -3.52 -26.34 24.70
CA LEU A 34 -4.71 -27.13 24.33
C LEU A 34 -4.43 -28.02 23.12
N LYS A 35 -3.83 -27.45 22.09
CA LYS A 35 -3.46 -28.17 20.85
C LYS A 35 -2.11 -28.90 20.98
N ARG A 36 -1.34 -28.57 22.02
CA ARG A 36 0.04 -29.06 22.21
C ARG A 36 0.93 -28.76 21.01
N GLU A 37 0.86 -27.48 20.58
CA GLU A 37 1.64 -26.97 19.46
C GLU A 37 2.51 -25.80 19.91
N ILE A 38 3.73 -25.74 19.39
CA ILE A 38 4.66 -24.63 19.60
C ILE A 38 5.00 -24.09 18.23
N TYR A 39 4.82 -22.79 18.03
CA TYR A 39 5.07 -22.14 16.75
C TYR A 39 5.36 -20.65 16.91
N ASN A 40 5.99 -20.06 15.90
CA ASN A 40 6.16 -18.62 15.79
C ASN A 40 5.06 -18.03 14.91
N VAL A 41 4.36 -17.01 15.41
CA VAL A 41 3.34 -16.26 14.65
C VAL A 41 4.04 -15.41 13.58
N ASP A 42 5.11 -14.71 13.97
CA ASP A 42 5.96 -13.95 13.06
C ASP A 42 7.03 -14.88 12.49
N SER A 43 7.01 -15.08 11.19
CA SER A 43 7.96 -15.96 10.51
C SER A 43 9.39 -15.45 10.64
N LEU A 44 10.35 -16.37 10.69
CA LEU A 44 11.77 -16.03 10.67
C LEU A 44 12.18 -15.41 9.32
N PRO A 45 13.26 -14.63 9.26
CA PRO A 45 13.74 -14.04 8.02
C PRO A 45 14.02 -15.05 6.92
N VAL A 46 13.92 -14.59 5.67
CA VAL A 46 14.34 -15.37 4.50
C VAL A 46 15.77 -15.89 4.69
N GLY A 47 16.00 -17.14 4.32
CA GLY A 47 17.31 -17.79 4.47
C GLY A 47 17.58 -18.41 5.83
N SER A 48 16.65 -18.31 6.79
CA SER A 48 16.80 -18.94 8.12
C SER A 48 16.84 -20.46 8.05
N ASP A 49 16.42 -21.10 6.95
CA ASP A 49 16.51 -22.54 6.73
C ASP A 49 17.93 -23.07 6.88
N THR A 50 18.94 -22.28 6.53
CA THR A 50 20.36 -22.65 6.66
C THR A 50 20.86 -22.59 8.10
N ILE A 51 20.09 -22.03 9.01
CA ILE A 51 20.40 -21.90 10.44
C ILE A 51 19.61 -22.93 11.24
N ILE A 52 18.32 -23.08 10.96
CA ILE A 52 17.43 -23.98 11.70
C ILE A 52 17.56 -25.45 11.29
N ASP A 53 18.33 -25.76 10.26
CA ASP A 53 18.64 -27.16 9.87
C ASP A 53 19.47 -27.88 10.90
N LYS A 54 20.20 -27.14 11.75
CA LYS A 54 20.96 -27.66 12.87
C LYS A 54 21.05 -26.60 13.96
N ILE A 55 20.08 -26.60 14.88
CA ILE A 55 19.98 -25.56 15.91
C ILE A 55 19.66 -26.17 17.27
N LEU A 56 20.08 -25.51 18.33
CA LEU A 56 19.74 -25.90 19.70
C LEU A 56 18.45 -25.18 20.12
N ILE A 57 17.64 -25.92 20.89
CA ILE A 57 16.51 -25.35 21.63
C ILE A 57 17.10 -24.87 22.96
N ASP A 58 17.54 -23.61 23.01
CA ASP A 58 18.27 -23.09 24.18
C ASP A 58 17.39 -22.92 25.41
N THR A 59 16.09 -22.77 25.22
CA THR A 59 15.10 -22.65 26.29
C THR A 59 14.06 -23.74 26.13
N LEU A 60 13.97 -24.62 27.09
CA LEU A 60 12.97 -25.68 27.18
C LEU A 60 12.67 -25.95 28.64
N ASN A 61 11.56 -25.36 29.13
CA ASN A 61 11.20 -25.48 30.55
C ASN A 61 10.16 -26.58 30.75
N VAL A 62 10.59 -27.66 31.37
CA VAL A 62 9.76 -28.80 31.75
C VAL A 62 10.08 -29.22 33.19
N THR A 63 9.13 -29.85 33.87
CA THR A 63 9.35 -30.38 35.24
C THR A 63 10.02 -31.73 35.22
N GLY A 64 9.67 -32.60 34.30
CA GLY A 64 10.24 -33.95 34.14
C GLY A 64 11.38 -33.96 33.12
N TRP A 65 11.29 -34.85 32.15
CA TRP A 65 12.30 -35.00 31.08
C TRP A 65 11.65 -35.10 29.71
N VAL A 66 12.45 -34.96 28.68
CA VAL A 66 11.99 -34.97 27.28
C VAL A 66 12.66 -36.10 26.52
N THR A 67 11.89 -36.76 25.67
CA THR A 67 12.37 -37.72 24.70
C THR A 67 11.97 -37.36 23.29
N SER A 68 12.69 -37.87 22.31
CA SER A 68 12.42 -37.66 20.89
C SER A 68 12.48 -38.95 20.09
N GLY A 69 11.77 -38.98 18.95
CA GLY A 69 11.74 -40.10 18.03
C GLY A 69 10.89 -41.29 18.51
N LEU A 70 10.78 -42.28 17.62
CA LEU A 70 9.94 -43.48 17.83
C LEU A 70 10.45 -44.38 18.98
N GLN A 71 11.72 -44.24 19.33
CA GLN A 71 12.35 -45.06 20.36
C GLN A 71 12.47 -44.37 21.73
N ASP A 72 11.78 -43.22 21.90
CA ASP A 72 11.85 -42.44 23.13
C ASP A 72 13.29 -42.15 23.60
N THR A 73 14.15 -41.75 22.72
CA THR A 73 15.53 -41.39 23.02
C THR A 73 15.59 -40.14 23.88
N LEU A 74 16.32 -40.16 24.99
CA LEU A 74 16.48 -39.02 25.87
C LEU A 74 17.01 -37.83 25.08
N PHE A 75 16.32 -36.68 25.19
CA PHE A 75 16.62 -35.44 24.52
C PHE A 75 17.14 -34.39 25.50
N ASN A 76 18.36 -33.91 25.26
CA ASN A 76 18.94 -32.81 26.01
C ASN A 76 18.99 -31.58 25.10
N ASN A 77 18.15 -30.62 25.38
CA ASN A 77 18.04 -29.40 24.55
C ASN A 77 19.31 -28.56 24.50
N LEU A 78 20.20 -28.67 25.46
CA LEU A 78 21.46 -27.92 25.52
C LEU A 78 22.59 -28.52 24.65
N THR A 79 22.47 -29.79 24.29
CA THR A 79 23.52 -30.53 23.55
C THR A 79 23.02 -31.12 22.24
N ASP A 80 21.74 -31.51 22.18
CA ASP A 80 21.16 -32.17 21.03
C ASP A 80 20.53 -31.14 20.07
N SER A 81 21.19 -30.92 18.94
CA SER A 81 20.63 -30.06 17.88
C SER A 81 19.49 -30.74 17.15
N VAL A 82 18.60 -29.96 16.61
CA VAL A 82 17.43 -30.38 15.82
C VAL A 82 17.41 -29.76 14.47
N ASP A 83 16.76 -30.42 13.50
CA ASP A 83 16.43 -29.86 12.20
C ASP A 83 14.97 -29.42 12.23
N LEU A 84 14.75 -28.13 12.21
CA LEU A 84 13.43 -27.48 12.28
C LEU A 84 12.90 -27.01 10.93
N ARG A 85 13.51 -27.44 9.82
CA ARG A 85 12.98 -27.16 8.47
C ARG A 85 11.61 -27.81 8.24
N GLU A 86 11.36 -28.94 8.93
CA GLU A 86 10.07 -29.62 9.01
C GLU A 86 9.63 -29.67 10.47
N PRO A 87 8.31 -29.80 10.76
CA PRO A 87 7.81 -29.92 12.11
C PRO A 87 8.42 -31.15 12.81
N ILE A 88 8.77 -30.99 14.09
CA ILE A 88 9.22 -32.09 14.95
C ILE A 88 8.25 -32.32 16.10
N THR A 89 8.31 -33.51 16.71
CA THR A 89 7.54 -33.85 17.90
C THR A 89 8.49 -34.17 19.05
N LEU A 90 8.26 -33.52 20.19
CA LEU A 90 8.93 -33.85 21.44
C LEU A 90 7.91 -34.43 22.44
N LYS A 91 8.30 -35.46 23.16
CA LYS A 91 7.49 -36.10 24.20
C LYS A 91 8.00 -35.69 25.57
N VAL A 92 7.13 -35.09 26.35
CA VAL A 92 7.44 -34.70 27.73
C VAL A 92 6.92 -35.76 28.68
N HIS A 93 7.79 -36.21 29.57
CA HIS A 93 7.47 -37.15 30.64
C HIS A 93 7.42 -36.43 31.97
N ALA A 94 6.34 -36.61 32.69
CA ALA A 94 6.20 -36.03 34.02
C ALA A 94 7.03 -36.80 35.06
N ALA A 95 7.30 -36.19 36.19
CA ALA A 95 8.05 -36.79 37.28
C ALA A 95 7.36 -38.03 37.89
N ASP A 96 6.05 -38.20 37.71
CA ASP A 96 5.28 -39.39 38.14
C ASP A 96 5.61 -40.64 37.32
N ARG A 97 6.38 -40.51 36.24
CA ARG A 97 6.78 -41.58 35.31
C ARG A 97 5.62 -42.24 34.56
N VAL A 98 4.44 -41.68 34.60
CA VAL A 98 3.22 -42.20 33.96
C VAL A 98 2.65 -41.21 32.97
N THR A 99 2.52 -39.93 33.34
CA THR A 99 1.92 -38.87 32.51
C THR A 99 2.89 -38.41 31.45
N THR A 100 2.42 -38.38 30.21
CA THR A 100 3.19 -37.88 29.06
C THR A 100 2.36 -36.91 28.19
N ARG A 101 3.03 -36.00 27.51
CA ARG A 101 2.43 -35.13 26.49
C ARG A 101 3.36 -35.01 25.30
N GLU A 102 2.78 -35.02 24.10
CA GLU A 102 3.52 -34.76 22.88
C GLU A 102 3.23 -33.35 22.40
N TYR A 103 4.29 -32.62 22.04
CA TYR A 103 4.21 -31.30 21.46
C TYR A 103 4.76 -31.31 20.05
N LYS A 104 3.97 -30.75 19.10
CA LYS A 104 4.42 -30.50 17.73
C LYS A 104 5.05 -29.13 17.68
N ILE A 105 6.29 -29.05 17.22
CA ILE A 105 7.04 -27.81 17.08
C ILE A 105 7.16 -27.46 15.60
N THR A 106 6.64 -26.31 15.21
CA THR A 106 6.68 -25.79 13.84
C THR A 106 7.37 -24.44 13.83
N VAL A 107 8.40 -24.32 12.99
CA VAL A 107 9.10 -23.04 12.78
C VAL A 107 8.76 -22.50 11.39
N ASN A 108 8.09 -21.37 11.35
CA ASN A 108 7.72 -20.69 10.13
C ASN A 108 8.85 -19.76 9.66
N VAL A 109 9.22 -19.87 8.39
CA VAL A 109 10.27 -19.07 7.74
C VAL A 109 9.70 -18.40 6.51
N HIS A 110 9.99 -17.10 6.32
CA HIS A 110 9.60 -16.39 5.12
C HIS A 110 10.28 -17.00 3.89
N LYS A 111 9.50 -17.28 2.85
CA LYS A 111 10.00 -17.69 1.54
C LYS A 111 10.43 -16.52 0.69
N GLN A 112 9.87 -15.34 0.95
CA GLN A 112 10.16 -14.07 0.30
C GLN A 112 10.42 -13.01 1.34
N ASP A 113 11.31 -12.05 1.03
CA ASP A 113 11.55 -10.92 1.91
C ASP A 113 10.28 -10.05 2.02
N PRO A 114 9.69 -9.91 3.23
CA PRO A 114 8.46 -9.15 3.41
C PRO A 114 8.58 -7.68 3.04
N ASP A 115 9.76 -7.10 3.14
CA ASP A 115 10.01 -5.66 3.00
C ASP A 115 10.49 -5.25 1.61
N SER A 116 10.60 -6.19 0.69
CA SER A 116 10.98 -5.91 -0.70
C SER A 116 9.78 -5.53 -1.55
N LEU A 117 9.93 -4.41 -2.26
CA LEU A 117 9.02 -3.97 -3.31
C LEU A 117 9.45 -4.61 -4.63
N ILE A 118 8.63 -5.51 -5.16
CA ILE A 118 8.93 -6.29 -6.36
C ILE A 118 8.16 -5.73 -7.55
N TRP A 119 8.88 -5.42 -8.61
CA TRP A 119 8.34 -4.86 -9.85
C TRP A 119 8.36 -5.87 -10.98
N ARG A 120 7.35 -5.78 -11.83
CA ARG A 120 7.24 -6.55 -13.06
C ARG A 120 6.75 -5.65 -14.19
N GLU A 121 7.44 -5.73 -15.33
CA GLU A 121 6.94 -5.13 -16.56
C GLU A 121 5.79 -5.96 -17.10
N MET A 122 4.69 -5.29 -17.38
CA MET A 122 3.47 -5.90 -17.89
C MET A 122 3.27 -5.56 -19.36
N SER A 123 2.27 -6.17 -19.99
CA SER A 123 1.94 -5.90 -21.40
C SER A 123 1.65 -4.42 -21.63
N SER A 124 2.40 -3.81 -22.52
CA SER A 124 2.22 -2.40 -22.91
C SER A 124 0.87 -2.14 -23.54
N LEU A 125 0.43 -0.87 -23.52
CA LEU A 125 -0.70 -0.43 -24.33
C LEU A 125 -0.43 -0.73 -25.82
N PRO A 126 -1.46 -1.07 -26.61
CA PRO A 126 -1.31 -1.33 -28.04
C PRO A 126 -0.73 -0.16 -28.83
N THR A 127 -0.98 1.07 -28.36
CA THR A 127 -0.44 2.30 -28.92
C THR A 127 0.04 3.22 -27.80
N SER A 128 1.10 3.97 -28.04
CA SER A 128 1.55 5.03 -27.14
C SER A 128 0.47 6.09 -26.97
N PRO A 129 0.21 6.58 -25.73
CA PRO A 129 -0.70 7.72 -25.51
C PRO A 129 -0.29 9.02 -26.20
N ALA A 130 0.90 9.10 -26.73
CA ALA A 130 1.49 10.27 -27.38
C ALA A 130 1.71 11.46 -26.43
N ALA A 131 1.71 12.69 -26.93
CA ALA A 131 2.02 13.89 -26.16
C ALA A 131 0.94 14.30 -25.14
N ASN A 132 -0.22 13.66 -25.16
CA ASN A 132 -1.31 13.98 -24.25
C ASN A 132 -1.21 13.15 -22.96
N LYS A 133 -1.57 13.77 -21.84
CA LYS A 133 -1.68 13.05 -20.57
C LYS A 133 -2.71 11.92 -20.69
N GLN A 134 -2.36 10.76 -20.16
CA GLN A 134 -3.28 9.64 -19.98
C GLN A 134 -3.70 9.54 -18.51
N LYS A 135 -4.78 8.83 -18.25
CA LYS A 135 -5.25 8.56 -16.89
C LYS A 135 -5.62 7.10 -16.74
N SER A 136 -5.03 6.45 -15.76
CA SER A 136 -5.43 5.12 -15.32
C SER A 136 -6.39 5.18 -14.15
N VAL A 137 -7.45 4.39 -14.21
CA VAL A 137 -8.46 4.26 -13.16
C VAL A 137 -8.93 2.82 -13.09
N ILE A 138 -9.49 2.43 -11.95
CA ILE A 138 -10.04 1.09 -11.75
C ILE A 138 -11.54 1.18 -11.56
N LEU A 139 -12.27 0.34 -12.28
CA LEU A 139 -13.69 0.09 -12.07
C LEU A 139 -13.94 -1.42 -11.92
N LYS A 140 -14.87 -1.76 -11.04
CA LYS A 140 -15.40 -3.12 -10.94
C LYS A 140 -16.56 -3.30 -11.91
N ASN A 141 -16.61 -4.46 -12.57
CA ASN A 141 -17.76 -4.88 -13.34
C ASN A 141 -18.87 -5.46 -12.43
N ASP A 142 -19.98 -5.92 -13.01
CA ASP A 142 -21.10 -6.49 -12.25
C ASP A 142 -20.73 -7.76 -11.48
N ALA A 143 -19.68 -8.47 -11.89
CA ALA A 143 -19.12 -9.63 -11.19
C ALA A 143 -18.09 -9.26 -10.10
N GLU A 144 -17.98 -7.99 -9.70
CA GLU A 144 -17.00 -7.47 -8.72
C GLU A 144 -15.52 -7.65 -9.14
N GLU A 145 -15.27 -7.90 -10.43
CA GLU A 145 -13.94 -8.02 -10.98
C GLU A 145 -13.40 -6.63 -11.34
N GLU A 146 -12.21 -6.31 -10.85
CA GLU A 146 -11.54 -5.05 -11.17
C GLU A 146 -11.02 -5.04 -12.61
N ASN A 147 -11.25 -3.92 -13.29
CA ASN A 147 -10.71 -3.63 -14.61
C ASN A 147 -9.90 -2.33 -14.56
N LEU A 148 -8.75 -2.36 -15.18
CA LEU A 148 -7.91 -1.19 -15.37
C LEU A 148 -8.30 -0.50 -16.69
N PHE A 149 -8.72 0.77 -16.57
CA PHE A 149 -8.98 1.64 -17.71
C PHE A 149 -7.84 2.63 -17.85
N VAL A 150 -7.39 2.83 -19.06
CA VAL A 150 -6.41 3.88 -19.38
C VAL A 150 -7.02 4.79 -20.43
N TYR A 151 -7.40 6.00 -20.03
CA TYR A 151 -7.90 7.03 -20.94
C TYR A 151 -6.75 7.70 -21.64
N THR A 152 -6.71 7.62 -22.94
CA THR A 152 -5.67 8.22 -23.79
C THR A 152 -6.13 9.51 -24.45
N SER A 153 -7.44 9.69 -24.53
CA SER A 153 -8.09 10.94 -24.97
C SER A 153 -9.53 11.00 -24.42
N THR A 154 -10.25 12.05 -24.72
CA THR A 154 -11.68 12.16 -24.36
C THR A 154 -12.58 11.24 -25.20
N THR A 155 -12.05 10.60 -26.23
CA THR A 155 -12.78 9.69 -27.14
C THR A 155 -12.25 8.26 -27.16
N SER A 156 -11.13 7.98 -26.49
CA SER A 156 -10.49 6.67 -26.54
C SER A 156 -9.93 6.26 -25.20
N ALA A 157 -10.07 4.98 -24.88
CA ALA A 157 -9.47 4.33 -23.74
C ALA A 157 -9.09 2.89 -24.06
N TYR A 158 -8.27 2.30 -23.23
CA TYR A 158 -8.01 0.86 -23.20
C TYR A 158 -8.49 0.29 -21.88
N ARG A 159 -8.97 -0.95 -21.91
CA ARG A 159 -9.41 -1.70 -20.73
C ARG A 159 -8.77 -3.06 -20.69
N SER A 160 -8.31 -3.47 -19.51
CA SER A 160 -7.89 -4.84 -19.22
C SER A 160 -8.48 -5.29 -17.90
N SER A 161 -8.95 -6.54 -17.84
CA SER A 161 -9.21 -7.19 -16.56
C SER A 161 -7.93 -7.31 -15.73
N LEU A 162 -8.06 -7.16 -14.41
CA LEU A 162 -7.01 -7.41 -13.44
C LEU A 162 -7.16 -8.79 -12.77
N GLY A 163 -8.10 -9.62 -13.25
CA GLY A 163 -8.36 -10.95 -12.69
C GLY A 163 -7.27 -11.97 -12.95
N ASN A 164 -6.48 -11.80 -14.01
CA ASN A 164 -5.32 -12.66 -14.26
C ASN A 164 -4.03 -11.99 -13.80
N PRO A 165 -3.36 -12.54 -12.75
CA PRO A 165 -2.13 -11.92 -12.24
C PRO A 165 -0.92 -12.05 -13.19
N ALA A 166 -1.02 -12.89 -14.21
CA ALA A 166 0.11 -13.16 -15.09
C ALA A 166 0.27 -12.14 -16.23
N TYR A 167 -0.83 -11.58 -16.73
CA TYR A 167 -0.79 -10.66 -17.88
C TYR A 167 -1.99 -9.73 -17.95
N LEU A 168 -1.84 -8.65 -18.71
CA LEU A 168 -2.91 -7.76 -19.13
C LEU A 168 -3.35 -8.13 -20.54
N SER A 169 -4.65 -8.03 -20.82
CA SER A 169 -5.23 -8.20 -22.15
C SER A 169 -6.03 -6.95 -22.50
N TRP A 170 -5.47 -6.11 -23.37
CA TRP A 170 -6.04 -4.82 -23.68
C TRP A 170 -7.13 -4.89 -24.74
N ASN A 171 -8.25 -4.25 -24.47
CA ASN A 171 -9.34 -4.00 -25.40
C ASN A 171 -9.47 -2.50 -25.62
N ALA A 172 -9.55 -2.07 -26.86
CA ALA A 172 -9.83 -0.68 -27.20
C ALA A 172 -11.29 -0.35 -26.87
N ILE A 173 -11.50 0.79 -26.22
CA ILE A 173 -12.82 1.29 -25.82
C ILE A 173 -13.07 2.62 -26.53
N GLU A 174 -14.20 2.69 -27.24
CA GLU A 174 -14.72 3.96 -27.71
C GLU A 174 -15.40 4.71 -26.57
N VAL A 175 -14.92 5.91 -26.27
CA VAL A 175 -15.46 6.79 -25.22
C VAL A 175 -16.43 7.76 -25.85
N THR A 176 -17.67 7.78 -25.38
CA THR A 176 -18.72 8.66 -25.87
C THR A 176 -19.27 9.51 -24.72
N GLY A 177 -19.68 10.74 -25.04
CA GLY A 177 -20.32 11.64 -24.09
C GLY A 177 -19.37 12.45 -23.18
N MET A 178 -18.10 12.13 -23.14
CA MET A 178 -17.12 12.93 -22.40
C MET A 178 -16.89 14.24 -23.15
N PRO A 179 -16.99 15.41 -22.49
CA PRO A 179 -16.74 16.69 -23.14
C PRO A 179 -15.31 16.82 -23.66
N ALA A 180 -15.14 17.51 -24.77
CA ALA A 180 -13.83 17.88 -25.27
C ALA A 180 -13.09 18.76 -24.25
N ASN A 181 -11.76 18.71 -24.26
CA ASN A 181 -10.88 19.52 -23.42
C ASN A 181 -11.01 19.25 -21.90
N VAL A 182 -11.58 18.11 -21.52
CA VAL A 182 -11.54 17.63 -20.14
C VAL A 182 -10.09 17.32 -19.78
N ASP A 183 -9.67 17.70 -18.57
CA ASP A 183 -8.41 17.25 -17.98
C ASP A 183 -8.56 15.77 -17.52
N LEU A 184 -8.04 14.85 -18.30
CA LEU A 184 -8.12 13.41 -17.99
C LEU A 184 -7.52 13.09 -16.62
N GLY A 185 -6.47 13.81 -16.21
CA GLY A 185 -5.83 13.63 -14.91
C GLY A 185 -6.74 13.90 -13.71
N SER A 186 -7.84 14.61 -13.92
CA SER A 186 -8.81 14.96 -12.89
C SER A 186 -9.98 13.97 -12.74
N ILE A 187 -9.98 12.88 -13.49
CA ILE A 187 -10.99 11.82 -13.33
C ILE A 187 -10.86 11.19 -11.94
N VAL A 188 -11.96 11.09 -11.22
CA VAL A 188 -12.03 10.52 -9.87
C VAL A 188 -13.01 9.33 -9.86
N SER A 189 -12.61 8.25 -9.21
CA SER A 189 -13.48 7.12 -8.93
C SER A 189 -14.27 7.36 -7.65
N PHE A 190 -15.59 7.22 -7.72
CA PHE A 190 -16.50 7.45 -6.61
C PHE A 190 -17.68 6.50 -6.69
N LYS A 191 -17.92 5.72 -5.63
CA LYS A 191 -18.99 4.71 -5.57
C LYS A 191 -19.04 3.81 -6.81
N ASN A 192 -17.87 3.33 -7.20
CA ASN A 192 -17.67 2.51 -8.40
C ASN A 192 -18.23 3.14 -9.69
N GLN A 193 -18.12 4.46 -9.79
CA GLN A 193 -18.36 5.24 -11.01
C GLN A 193 -17.20 6.20 -11.21
N LEU A 194 -17.04 6.69 -12.41
CA LEU A 194 -16.05 7.71 -12.73
C LEU A 194 -16.73 9.06 -12.87
N PHE A 195 -16.09 10.08 -12.34
CA PHE A 195 -16.57 11.47 -12.37
C PHE A 195 -15.46 12.39 -12.87
N VAL A 196 -15.84 13.42 -13.60
CA VAL A 196 -14.93 14.46 -14.07
C VAL A 196 -15.66 15.80 -14.18
N ALA A 197 -14.97 16.89 -13.87
CA ALA A 197 -15.48 18.23 -14.10
C ALA A 197 -15.12 18.67 -15.53
N ALA A 198 -16.11 19.17 -16.25
CA ALA A 198 -15.92 19.74 -17.59
C ALA A 198 -15.45 21.19 -17.51
N PRO A 199 -14.81 21.74 -18.57
CA PRO A 199 -14.40 23.13 -18.61
C PRO A 199 -15.52 24.16 -18.41
N ASN A 200 -16.76 23.78 -18.76
CA ASN A 200 -17.95 24.64 -18.56
C ASN A 200 -18.50 24.61 -17.13
N GLY A 201 -17.91 23.82 -16.24
CA GLY A 201 -18.33 23.71 -14.85
C GLY A 201 -19.33 22.60 -14.56
N ASP A 202 -19.80 21.87 -15.57
CA ASP A 202 -20.65 20.69 -15.38
C ASP A 202 -19.84 19.49 -14.92
N ILE A 203 -20.52 18.54 -14.28
CA ILE A 203 -19.93 17.27 -13.89
C ILE A 203 -20.47 16.17 -14.81
N PHE A 204 -19.56 15.34 -15.33
CA PHE A 204 -19.90 14.18 -16.13
C PHE A 204 -19.52 12.91 -15.37
N CYS A 205 -20.29 11.84 -15.55
CA CYS A 205 -20.03 10.57 -14.91
C CYS A 205 -20.25 9.40 -15.86
N SER A 206 -19.59 8.27 -15.52
CA SER A 206 -19.73 7.00 -16.24
C SER A 206 -19.75 5.84 -15.24
N ASN A 207 -20.69 4.93 -15.40
CA ASN A 207 -20.74 3.70 -14.60
C ASN A 207 -20.03 2.52 -15.27
N ASN A 208 -19.69 2.63 -16.54
CA ASN A 208 -19.06 1.57 -17.32
C ASN A 208 -17.71 1.94 -17.94
N GLY A 209 -17.30 3.20 -17.79
CA GLY A 209 -16.04 3.72 -18.33
C GLY A 209 -16.08 4.12 -19.80
N SER A 210 -17.12 3.75 -20.56
CA SER A 210 -17.23 4.06 -22.00
C SER A 210 -18.25 5.13 -22.32
N THR A 211 -19.41 5.13 -21.68
CA THR A 211 -20.48 6.09 -21.89
C THR A 211 -20.55 7.09 -20.74
N TRP A 212 -20.41 8.36 -21.05
CA TRP A 212 -20.44 9.46 -20.09
C TRP A 212 -21.68 10.30 -20.26
N VAL A 213 -22.25 10.72 -19.15
CA VAL A 213 -23.46 11.53 -19.12
C VAL A 213 -23.26 12.70 -18.15
N ASN A 214 -23.97 13.81 -18.39
CA ASN A 214 -24.01 14.93 -17.45
C ASN A 214 -24.69 14.46 -16.17
N ALA A 215 -24.00 14.54 -15.03
CA ALA A 215 -24.54 14.15 -13.74
C ALA A 215 -25.67 15.10 -13.27
N GLY A 216 -25.66 16.34 -13.74
CA GLY A 216 -26.69 17.35 -13.42
C GLY A 216 -26.59 17.85 -11.99
N ILE A 217 -25.82 18.92 -11.75
CA ILE A 217 -25.80 19.58 -10.44
C ILE A 217 -27.19 20.14 -10.14
N GLN A 218 -27.84 19.66 -9.08
CA GLN A 218 -29.22 20.02 -8.74
C GLN A 218 -29.29 21.07 -7.64
N GLU A 219 -28.46 20.97 -6.63
CA GLU A 219 -28.51 21.83 -5.46
C GLU A 219 -27.12 22.09 -4.89
N VAL A 220 -26.90 23.32 -4.45
CA VAL A 220 -25.74 23.67 -3.63
C VAL A 220 -26.24 24.39 -2.39
N LYS A 221 -26.10 23.74 -1.22
CA LYS A 221 -26.54 24.28 0.08
C LYS A 221 -25.54 25.32 0.62
N GLU A 222 -26.01 26.15 1.52
CA GLU A 222 -25.28 27.25 2.17
C GLU A 222 -24.87 28.39 1.25
N ASN A 223 -25.39 28.41 0.05
CA ASN A 223 -25.28 29.55 -0.83
C ASN A 223 -26.65 29.91 -1.44
N LYS A 224 -27.32 30.92 -0.89
CA LYS A 224 -28.69 31.32 -1.28
C LYS A 224 -28.75 32.08 -2.61
N GLU A 225 -27.63 32.52 -3.14
CA GLU A 225 -27.55 33.30 -4.38
C GLU A 225 -26.43 32.77 -5.26
N VAL A 226 -26.64 31.55 -5.82
CA VAL A 226 -25.66 30.97 -6.73
C VAL A 226 -25.94 31.47 -8.14
N GLN A 227 -25.37 32.60 -8.49
CA GLN A 227 -25.22 33.00 -9.88
C GLN A 227 -23.81 32.62 -10.36
N ASN A 228 -23.74 31.72 -11.37
CA ASN A 228 -22.50 31.30 -12.04
C ASN A 228 -21.57 30.39 -11.24
N MET A 229 -22.12 29.47 -10.43
CA MET A 229 -21.28 28.43 -9.84
C MET A 229 -20.88 27.41 -10.89
N GLN A 230 -19.59 27.11 -10.90
CA GLN A 230 -19.00 26.12 -11.80
C GLN A 230 -18.10 25.20 -11.00
N MET A 231 -18.18 23.89 -11.24
CA MET A 231 -17.23 22.97 -10.68
C MET A 231 -15.87 23.18 -11.34
N SER A 232 -14.86 23.53 -10.54
CA SER A 232 -13.51 23.74 -11.06
C SER A 232 -12.78 22.42 -11.25
N ILE A 233 -12.74 21.58 -10.20
CA ILE A 233 -12.06 20.30 -10.21
C ILE A 233 -12.71 19.37 -9.17
N LEU A 234 -12.71 18.08 -9.47
CA LEU A 234 -12.95 17.03 -8.47
C LEU A 234 -11.62 16.63 -7.85
N VAL A 235 -11.56 16.59 -6.53
CA VAL A 235 -10.30 16.42 -5.79
C VAL A 235 -10.03 14.98 -5.44
N ALA A 236 -10.97 14.36 -4.73
CA ALA A 236 -10.82 13.05 -4.14
C ALA A 236 -12.13 12.56 -3.55
N THR A 237 -12.08 11.46 -2.83
CA THR A 237 -13.21 10.94 -2.04
C THR A 237 -12.84 10.86 -0.57
N LEU A 238 -13.88 10.93 0.26
CA LEU A 238 -13.80 10.72 1.69
C LEU A 238 -14.48 9.38 2.01
N LYS A 239 -13.83 8.53 2.78
CA LYS A 239 -14.40 7.24 3.18
C LYS A 239 -15.40 7.40 4.30
N ALA A 240 -16.40 6.51 4.36
CA ALA A 240 -17.28 6.41 5.50
C ALA A 240 -16.49 6.19 6.79
N ASP A 241 -16.83 6.94 7.85
CA ASP A 241 -16.17 6.88 9.14
C ASP A 241 -17.15 7.24 10.25
N ALA A 242 -17.47 6.29 11.12
CA ALA A 242 -18.38 6.49 12.23
C ALA A 242 -17.84 7.48 13.26
N LEU A 243 -16.51 7.62 13.40
CA LEU A 243 -15.88 8.52 14.35
C LEU A 243 -16.02 9.99 13.96
N THR A 244 -16.17 10.29 12.68
CA THR A 244 -16.33 11.64 12.14
C THR A 244 -17.77 11.94 11.71
N GLY A 245 -18.68 10.96 11.82
CA GLY A 245 -20.08 11.10 11.40
C GLY A 245 -20.29 11.04 9.88
N ILE A 246 -19.31 10.59 9.13
CA ILE A 246 -19.43 10.39 7.68
C ILE A 246 -20.08 9.03 7.43
N SER A 247 -21.36 9.04 7.02
CA SER A 247 -22.17 7.84 6.89
C SER A 247 -21.88 7.02 5.63
N GLU A 248 -21.39 7.65 4.57
CA GLU A 248 -21.12 7.02 3.28
C GLU A 248 -19.97 7.71 2.55
N GLU A 249 -19.41 7.04 1.55
CA GLU A 249 -18.40 7.63 0.68
C GLU A 249 -18.87 8.97 0.12
N THR A 250 -18.02 9.98 0.18
CA THR A 250 -18.35 11.36 -0.18
C THR A 250 -17.35 11.89 -1.20
N LEU A 251 -17.87 12.46 -2.27
CA LEU A 251 -17.05 13.12 -3.32
C LEU A 251 -16.70 14.53 -2.88
N ILE A 252 -15.45 14.90 -3.08
CA ILE A 252 -14.91 16.22 -2.75
C ILE A 252 -14.55 16.93 -4.03
N GLY A 253 -14.99 18.17 -4.16
CA GLY A 253 -14.67 19.05 -5.27
C GLY A 253 -14.26 20.45 -4.84
N ILE A 254 -13.82 21.23 -5.79
CA ILE A 254 -13.61 22.68 -5.67
C ILE A 254 -14.50 23.37 -6.69
N LEU A 255 -15.32 24.27 -6.22
CA LEU A 255 -16.16 25.08 -7.09
C LEU A 255 -15.71 26.55 -7.12
N LEU A 256 -16.07 27.23 -8.21
CA LEU A 256 -15.89 28.65 -8.38
C LEU A 256 -17.22 29.39 -8.13
N ASP A 257 -17.16 30.40 -7.31
CA ASP A 257 -18.27 31.31 -7.04
C ASP A 257 -17.74 32.75 -6.97
N GLY A 258 -18.19 33.59 -7.90
CA GLY A 258 -17.73 34.97 -7.95
C GLY A 258 -16.20 35.13 -8.07
N GLY A 259 -15.53 34.21 -8.74
CA GLY A 259 -14.07 34.22 -8.88
C GLY A 259 -13.31 33.68 -7.70
N GLN A 260 -14.00 33.23 -6.65
CA GLN A 260 -13.41 32.59 -5.46
C GLN A 260 -13.61 31.08 -5.53
N LYS A 261 -12.66 30.33 -4.97
CA LYS A 261 -12.67 28.86 -4.90
C LYS A 261 -13.10 28.39 -3.51
N TYR A 262 -13.99 27.41 -3.47
CA TYR A 262 -14.51 26.81 -2.25
C TYR A 262 -14.50 25.30 -2.35
N PHE A 263 -14.16 24.62 -1.27
CA PHE A 263 -14.40 23.17 -1.18
C PHE A 263 -15.89 22.88 -1.12
N CYS A 264 -16.28 21.77 -1.73
CA CYS A 264 -17.63 21.27 -1.68
C CYS A 264 -17.64 19.75 -1.64
N ILE A 265 -18.69 19.18 -1.06
CA ILE A 265 -18.87 17.75 -0.89
C ILE A 265 -20.25 17.31 -1.37
N SER A 266 -20.33 16.08 -1.84
CA SER A 266 -21.57 15.44 -2.29
C SER A 266 -21.54 13.94 -2.07
N THR A 267 -22.66 13.35 -1.67
CA THR A 267 -22.83 11.90 -1.57
C THR A 267 -23.41 11.28 -2.84
N ASP A 268 -23.86 12.10 -3.79
CA ASP A 268 -24.50 11.63 -5.05
C ASP A 268 -23.95 12.28 -6.33
N GLY A 269 -23.05 13.27 -6.19
CA GLY A 269 -22.53 14.03 -7.32
C GLY A 269 -23.47 15.11 -7.89
N LYS A 270 -24.66 15.27 -7.31
CA LYS A 270 -25.71 16.18 -7.77
C LYS A 270 -26.02 17.27 -6.75
N ASN A 271 -26.12 16.90 -5.50
CA ASN A 271 -26.44 17.78 -4.38
C ASN A 271 -25.17 18.03 -3.59
N TRP A 272 -24.77 19.28 -3.47
CA TRP A 272 -23.49 19.71 -2.92
C TRP A 272 -23.65 20.60 -1.70
N THR A 273 -22.72 20.48 -0.78
CA THR A 273 -22.55 21.39 0.35
C THR A 273 -21.20 22.08 0.22
N ARG A 274 -21.19 23.39 0.32
CA ARG A 274 -20.01 24.24 0.14
C ARG A 274 -19.41 24.64 1.49
N SER A 275 -18.07 24.78 1.52
CA SER A 275 -17.37 25.40 2.65
C SER A 275 -17.68 26.89 2.74
N LYS A 276 -17.50 27.47 3.93
CA LYS A 276 -17.64 28.92 4.16
C LYS A 276 -16.36 29.66 3.76
N GLU A 277 -15.21 29.05 4.00
CA GLU A 277 -13.90 29.62 3.74
C GLU A 277 -13.40 29.25 2.34
N THR A 278 -12.57 30.12 1.76
CA THR A 278 -11.97 29.90 0.45
C THR A 278 -10.82 28.89 0.53
N VAL A 279 -10.53 28.28 -0.62
CA VAL A 279 -9.38 27.36 -0.77
C VAL A 279 -8.07 28.15 -0.69
N SER A 280 -7.10 27.64 0.05
CA SER A 280 -5.75 28.21 0.11
C SER A 280 -5.09 28.26 -1.28
N ASN A 281 -4.33 29.33 -1.55
CA ASN A 281 -3.53 29.43 -2.78
C ASN A 281 -2.43 28.39 -2.89
N ASP A 282 -2.05 27.74 -1.77
CA ASP A 282 -1.05 26.68 -1.73
C ASP A 282 -1.64 25.28 -1.94
N PHE A 283 -2.96 25.18 -2.03
CA PHE A 283 -3.63 23.90 -2.28
C PHE A 283 -3.40 23.44 -3.71
N PRO A 284 -3.20 22.13 -3.97
CA PRO A 284 -3.02 21.61 -5.32
C PRO A 284 -4.20 21.91 -6.24
N VAL A 285 -3.90 22.26 -7.49
CA VAL A 285 -4.92 22.64 -8.50
C VAL A 285 -5.01 21.66 -9.66
N LYS A 286 -4.04 20.76 -9.80
CA LYS A 286 -3.94 19.85 -10.94
C LYS A 286 -3.14 18.58 -10.58
N ASP A 287 -3.36 17.51 -11.34
CA ASP A 287 -2.65 16.23 -11.19
C ASP A 287 -2.67 15.75 -9.74
N ILE A 288 -3.85 15.76 -9.13
CA ILE A 288 -4.04 15.41 -7.73
C ILE A 288 -4.05 13.90 -7.56
N TYR A 289 -3.21 13.43 -6.64
CA TYR A 289 -3.21 12.06 -6.12
C TYR A 289 -3.66 12.06 -4.67
N ALA A 290 -4.55 11.15 -4.34
CA ALA A 290 -5.11 11.01 -3.00
C ALA A 290 -4.84 9.63 -2.42
N THR A 291 -4.75 9.58 -1.10
CA THR A 291 -4.65 8.33 -0.34
C THR A 291 -5.44 8.47 0.95
N VAL A 292 -5.75 7.34 1.57
CA VAL A 292 -6.45 7.29 2.86
C VAL A 292 -5.48 6.86 3.94
N PHE A 293 -5.45 7.64 5.02
CA PHE A 293 -4.63 7.35 6.20
C PHE A 293 -5.53 7.27 7.43
N THR A 294 -5.44 6.16 8.15
CA THR A 294 -6.10 6.02 9.45
C THR A 294 -5.10 6.45 10.54
N ASN A 295 -5.39 7.54 11.22
CA ASN A 295 -4.51 8.10 12.25
C ASN A 295 -4.53 7.28 13.55
N ALA A 296 -3.72 7.69 14.53
CA ALA A 296 -3.61 7.01 15.81
C ALA A 296 -4.94 6.94 16.60
N SER A 297 -5.87 7.88 16.36
CA SER A 297 -7.21 7.89 16.95
C SER A 297 -8.22 7.02 16.21
N GLY A 298 -7.81 6.32 15.13
CA GLY A 298 -8.67 5.50 14.30
C GLY A 298 -9.49 6.27 13.27
N ILE A 299 -9.24 7.57 13.12
CA ILE A 299 -9.95 8.45 12.17
C ILE A 299 -9.31 8.33 10.78
N LYS A 300 -10.15 8.14 9.77
CA LYS A 300 -9.72 8.13 8.38
C LYS A 300 -9.55 9.54 7.85
N GLN A 301 -8.37 9.84 7.36
CA GLN A 301 -8.05 11.11 6.71
C GLN A 301 -7.84 10.89 5.22
N THR A 302 -8.36 11.76 4.39
CA THR A 302 -7.98 11.83 2.98
C THR A 302 -6.82 12.79 2.86
N VAL A 303 -5.72 12.30 2.28
CA VAL A 303 -4.46 13.04 2.11
C VAL A 303 -4.18 13.19 0.62
N VAL A 304 -3.87 14.40 0.18
CA VAL A 304 -3.62 14.71 -1.23
C VAL A 304 -2.30 15.43 -1.44
N VAL A 305 -1.74 15.22 -2.61
CA VAL A 305 -0.67 16.03 -3.21
C VAL A 305 -1.03 16.32 -4.67
N GLY A 306 -0.39 17.28 -5.27
CA GLY A 306 -0.57 17.60 -6.67
C GLY A 306 0.24 18.83 -7.07
N LYS A 307 -0.02 19.31 -8.27
CA LYS A 307 0.61 20.53 -8.77
C LYS A 307 0.01 21.76 -8.09
N THR A 308 0.86 22.60 -7.54
CA THR A 308 0.49 23.87 -6.92
C THR A 308 0.78 25.05 -7.86
N GLU A 309 0.06 26.17 -7.68
CA GLU A 309 0.34 27.43 -8.39
C GLU A 309 1.55 28.16 -7.80
N THR A 310 1.85 27.90 -6.53
CA THR A 310 2.97 28.50 -5.82
C THR A 310 4.22 27.62 -5.90
N SER A 311 5.40 28.24 -5.98
CA SER A 311 6.68 27.56 -5.88
C SER A 311 7.04 27.31 -4.42
N ALA A 312 7.42 26.07 -4.09
CA ALA A 312 7.90 25.69 -2.78
C ALA A 312 9.11 24.78 -2.90
N LYS A 313 9.95 24.76 -1.84
CA LYS A 313 11.10 23.82 -1.74
C LYS A 313 10.70 22.39 -1.42
N ALA A 314 9.44 22.19 -1.03
CA ALA A 314 8.92 20.91 -0.56
C ALA A 314 7.60 20.55 -1.22
N VAL A 315 7.35 19.25 -1.36
CA VAL A 315 5.99 18.73 -1.56
C VAL A 315 5.32 18.66 -0.21
N VAL A 316 4.26 19.42 0.00
CA VAL A 316 3.51 19.45 1.25
C VAL A 316 2.13 18.81 1.02
N PRO A 317 1.86 17.66 1.65
CA PRO A 317 0.53 17.06 1.59
C PRO A 317 -0.50 17.91 2.34
N TRP A 318 -1.74 17.79 1.92
CA TRP A 318 -2.90 18.35 2.61
C TRP A 318 -3.84 17.22 3.04
N PHE A 319 -4.50 17.38 4.18
CA PHE A 319 -5.45 16.38 4.65
C PHE A 319 -6.78 16.99 5.09
N THR A 320 -7.80 16.16 5.03
CA THR A 320 -9.14 16.49 5.52
C THR A 320 -9.79 15.29 6.19
N MET A 321 -10.69 15.54 7.15
CA MET A 321 -11.54 14.55 7.78
C MET A 321 -13.03 14.73 7.41
N ASP A 322 -13.38 15.88 6.84
CA ASP A 322 -14.77 16.23 6.51
C ASP A 322 -14.96 16.67 5.04
N GLY A 323 -13.86 16.85 4.30
CA GLY A 323 -13.87 17.30 2.91
C GLY A 323 -14.03 18.81 2.72
N LEU A 324 -14.39 19.56 3.74
CA LEU A 324 -14.62 21.01 3.70
C LEU A 324 -13.51 21.81 4.36
N THR A 325 -12.89 21.23 5.38
CA THR A 325 -11.77 21.83 6.13
C THR A 325 -10.51 21.04 5.86
N TRP A 326 -9.48 21.73 5.42
CA TRP A 326 -8.20 21.15 5.06
C TRP A 326 -7.06 21.81 5.83
N ALA A 327 -6.06 21.01 6.19
CA ALA A 327 -4.82 21.50 6.78
C ALA A 327 -3.62 20.94 6.01
N ASP A 328 -2.57 21.75 5.91
CA ASP A 328 -1.32 21.28 5.35
C ASP A 328 -0.51 20.45 6.37
N MET A 329 0.32 19.56 5.85
CA MET A 329 1.20 18.69 6.62
C MET A 329 2.65 19.19 6.52
N SER A 330 2.84 20.50 6.64
CA SER A 330 4.16 21.11 6.64
C SER A 330 4.96 20.74 7.88
N THR A 331 6.28 20.68 7.72
CA THR A 331 7.20 20.46 8.83
C THR A 331 8.13 21.67 8.98
N PRO A 332 8.35 22.14 10.23
CA PRO A 332 9.35 23.19 10.48
C PRO A 332 10.78 22.67 10.45
N SER A 333 10.99 21.36 10.38
CA SER A 333 12.30 20.72 10.32
C SER A 333 12.83 20.64 8.89
N ASP A 334 14.12 20.26 8.75
CA ASP A 334 14.74 20.01 7.45
C ASP A 334 14.31 18.66 6.81
N PHE A 335 13.49 17.86 7.50
CA PHE A 335 13.01 16.57 7.01
C PHE A 335 11.73 16.70 6.17
N TYR A 336 11.77 17.54 5.15
CA TYR A 336 10.69 17.69 4.19
C TYR A 336 10.91 16.81 2.96
N CYS A 337 9.83 16.49 2.24
CA CYS A 337 9.91 15.85 0.93
C CYS A 337 10.32 16.92 -0.10
N PRO A 338 11.45 16.77 -0.80
CA PRO A 338 11.89 17.77 -1.78
C PRO A 338 10.86 17.99 -2.87
N ALA A 339 10.78 19.22 -3.35
CA ALA A 339 9.91 19.57 -4.48
C ALA A 339 10.22 18.70 -5.70
N MET A 340 9.17 18.22 -6.34
CA MET A 340 9.28 17.41 -7.56
C MET A 340 8.08 17.67 -8.48
N GLU A 341 8.26 17.39 -9.74
CA GLU A 341 7.18 17.44 -10.72
C GLU A 341 6.29 16.21 -10.56
N ASN A 342 4.97 16.39 -10.69
CA ASN A 342 3.98 15.32 -10.66
C ASN A 342 4.15 14.35 -9.49
N PRO A 343 4.08 14.82 -8.22
CA PRO A 343 4.16 13.92 -7.08
C PRO A 343 2.91 13.06 -6.98
N ALA A 344 3.09 11.82 -6.57
CA ALA A 344 2.02 10.90 -6.18
C ALA A 344 2.26 10.40 -4.77
N ILE A 345 1.25 10.48 -3.92
CA ILE A 345 1.29 9.99 -2.54
C ILE A 345 0.49 8.70 -2.42
N MET A 346 0.98 7.77 -1.61
CA MET A 346 0.26 6.58 -1.21
C MET A 346 0.54 6.24 0.24
N TYR A 347 -0.47 5.86 1.00
CA TYR A 347 -0.30 5.17 2.28
C TYR A 347 -0.34 3.67 1.99
N TYR A 348 0.80 3.00 2.13
CA TYR A 348 1.00 1.68 1.59
C TYR A 348 1.99 0.90 2.47
N GLY A 349 1.58 -0.28 2.90
CA GLY A 349 2.42 -1.12 3.75
C GLY A 349 2.75 -0.49 5.11
N GLY A 350 1.90 0.38 5.63
CA GLY A 350 2.04 1.01 6.94
C GLY A 350 2.84 2.31 6.96
N LEU A 351 3.19 2.85 5.79
CA LEU A 351 3.90 4.12 5.65
C LEU A 351 3.30 4.95 4.50
N PHE A 352 3.47 6.27 4.59
CA PHE A 352 3.34 7.11 3.41
C PHE A 352 4.56 6.97 2.51
N HIS A 353 4.33 6.98 1.20
CA HIS A 353 5.36 7.03 0.19
C HIS A 353 5.06 8.13 -0.82
N MET A 354 6.10 8.82 -1.27
CA MET A 354 6.04 9.83 -2.32
C MET A 354 6.85 9.35 -3.52
N MET A 355 6.19 9.24 -4.66
CA MET A 355 6.81 8.93 -5.95
C MET A 355 6.61 10.14 -6.88
N GLY A 356 7.43 10.25 -7.90
CA GLY A 356 7.32 11.31 -8.87
C GLY A 356 8.66 11.93 -9.26
N GLY A 357 8.61 13.14 -9.80
CA GLY A 357 9.78 13.83 -10.28
C GLY A 357 10.48 13.05 -11.39
N LYS A 358 11.77 12.86 -11.25
CA LYS A 358 12.56 12.04 -12.17
C LYS A 358 12.56 10.54 -11.88
N PHE A 359 11.80 10.10 -10.87
CA PHE A 359 11.74 8.71 -10.44
C PHE A 359 13.11 8.12 -10.09
N GLU A 360 13.92 8.89 -9.39
CA GLU A 360 15.21 8.43 -8.85
C GLU A 360 15.09 7.92 -7.43
N THR A 361 14.30 8.60 -6.60
CA THR A 361 14.17 8.34 -5.17
C THR A 361 12.70 8.25 -4.76
N ILE A 362 12.37 7.27 -3.93
CA ILE A 362 11.08 7.21 -3.22
C ILE A 362 11.32 7.80 -1.83
N TYR A 363 10.46 8.70 -1.39
CA TYR A 363 10.47 9.24 -0.03
C TYR A 363 9.37 8.59 0.79
N SER A 364 9.63 8.38 2.08
CA SER A 364 8.68 7.73 2.99
C SER A 364 8.52 8.52 4.28
N SER A 365 7.34 8.41 4.89
CA SER A 365 6.99 9.08 6.14
C SER A 365 6.04 8.24 6.97
N ARG A 366 6.17 8.27 8.29
CA ARG A 366 5.25 7.56 9.18
C ARG A 366 3.88 8.20 9.22
N VAL A 367 3.84 9.53 9.29
CA VAL A 367 2.60 10.29 9.49
C VAL A 367 2.39 11.39 8.46
N GLY A 368 3.27 11.49 7.45
CA GLY A 368 3.14 12.44 6.35
C GLY A 368 3.73 13.83 6.62
N ILE A 369 4.45 14.02 7.71
CA ILE A 369 5.04 15.31 8.11
C ILE A 369 6.55 15.29 7.89
N ALA A 370 7.27 14.38 8.52
CA ALA A 370 8.72 14.21 8.36
C ALA A 370 9.00 13.11 7.34
N TRP A 371 9.84 13.40 6.36
CA TRP A 371 10.14 12.56 5.23
C TRP A 371 11.64 12.21 5.17
N ASN A 372 11.93 10.98 4.78
CA ASN A 372 13.28 10.49 4.51
C ASN A 372 13.23 9.64 3.24
N GLU A 373 14.40 9.32 2.71
CA GLU A 373 14.48 8.30 1.65
C GLU A 373 13.86 6.99 2.15
N SER A 374 13.20 6.28 1.26
CA SER A 374 12.57 4.99 1.57
C SER A 374 13.60 3.95 2.02
N ALA A 375 13.12 2.88 2.67
CA ALA A 375 13.95 1.74 3.04
C ALA A 375 14.69 1.15 1.83
N GLU A 376 15.86 0.54 2.07
CA GLU A 376 16.76 0.03 1.03
C GLU A 376 16.08 -0.91 0.03
N LYS A 377 15.14 -1.73 0.51
CA LYS A 377 14.41 -2.71 -0.33
C LYS A 377 13.11 -2.18 -0.93
N PHE A 378 12.72 -0.95 -0.57
CA PHE A 378 11.55 -0.28 -1.12
C PHE A 378 12.00 0.76 -2.15
N LYS A 379 12.31 0.28 -3.35
CA LYS A 379 12.90 1.07 -4.44
C LYS A 379 12.15 0.83 -5.74
N TYR A 380 12.38 1.72 -6.71
CA TYR A 380 12.04 1.47 -8.10
C TYR A 380 12.84 0.27 -8.65
N PRO A 381 12.41 -0.34 -9.77
CA PRO A 381 13.22 -1.34 -10.42
C PRO A 381 14.55 -0.69 -10.86
N MET A 382 15.66 -1.36 -10.58
CA MET A 382 17.00 -0.81 -10.76
C MET A 382 17.72 -1.50 -11.90
N LYS A 383 18.55 -0.73 -12.59
CA LYS A 383 19.49 -1.19 -13.59
C LYS A 383 20.90 -1.04 -13.05
N LYS A 384 21.70 -2.11 -13.18
CA LYS A 384 23.12 -2.12 -12.82
C LYS A 384 23.92 -1.43 -13.92
N ILE A 385 24.74 -0.45 -13.53
CA ILE A 385 25.67 0.25 -14.40
C ILE A 385 27.08 -0.07 -13.94
N VAL A 386 27.89 -0.61 -14.84
CA VAL A 386 29.29 -0.90 -14.60
C VAL A 386 30.13 0.08 -15.42
N THR A 387 30.92 0.91 -14.72
CA THR A 387 31.85 1.83 -15.36
C THR A 387 33.26 1.23 -15.29
N PRO A 388 33.94 0.97 -16.42
CA PRO A 388 35.32 0.48 -16.41
C PRO A 388 36.25 1.51 -15.77
N GLY A 389 37.28 1.02 -15.06
CA GLY A 389 38.35 1.87 -14.57
C GLY A 389 39.14 2.54 -15.72
N GLU A 390 39.74 3.68 -15.47
CA GLU A 390 40.53 4.42 -16.49
C GLU A 390 41.78 3.66 -16.91
N ASP A 391 42.37 2.85 -16.00
CA ASP A 391 43.55 2.01 -16.22
C ASP A 391 43.21 0.53 -15.96
N GLU A 392 43.98 -0.41 -16.52
CA GLU A 392 43.81 -1.87 -16.36
C GLU A 392 43.86 -2.33 -14.88
N ASP A 393 44.49 -1.57 -14.01
CA ASP A 393 44.62 -1.85 -12.57
C ASP A 393 43.54 -1.17 -11.72
N ASP A 394 42.66 -0.34 -12.31
CA ASP A 394 41.59 0.34 -11.60
C ASP A 394 40.35 -0.60 -11.48
N GLU A 395 39.75 -0.58 -10.27
CA GLU A 395 38.53 -1.32 -10.02
C GLU A 395 37.37 -0.75 -10.85
N GLU A 396 36.48 -1.62 -11.32
CA GLU A 396 35.24 -1.24 -11.95
C GLU A 396 34.33 -0.58 -10.90
N GLU A 397 33.70 0.55 -11.25
CA GLU A 397 32.68 1.19 -10.44
C GLU A 397 31.30 0.62 -10.79
N VAL A 398 30.59 0.14 -9.76
CA VAL A 398 29.24 -0.40 -9.92
C VAL A 398 28.25 0.58 -9.26
N THR A 399 27.32 1.07 -10.07
CA THR A 399 26.21 1.90 -9.62
C THR A 399 24.88 1.31 -10.04
N TYR A 400 23.81 1.77 -9.39
CA TYR A 400 22.43 1.37 -9.72
C TYR A 400 21.61 2.60 -10.06
N GLU A 401 20.81 2.51 -11.09
CA GLU A 401 19.94 3.58 -11.58
C GLU A 401 18.52 3.07 -11.74
N SER A 402 17.54 3.90 -11.38
CA SER A 402 16.13 3.57 -11.60
C SER A 402 15.83 3.38 -13.08
N LEU A 403 15.15 2.28 -13.41
CA LEU A 403 14.61 2.05 -14.76
C LEU A 403 13.52 3.08 -15.15
N PHE A 404 12.95 3.76 -14.15
CA PHE A 404 11.91 4.77 -14.36
C PHE A 404 12.47 6.19 -14.53
N LYS A 405 13.77 6.34 -14.37
CA LYS A 405 14.42 7.64 -14.53
C LYS A 405 14.12 8.23 -15.91
N ASP A 406 13.65 9.46 -15.91
CA ASP A 406 13.37 10.24 -17.10
C ASP A 406 12.32 9.63 -18.08
N LYS A 407 11.45 8.72 -17.61
CA LYS A 407 10.37 8.17 -18.46
C LYS A 407 9.27 9.19 -18.77
N GLY A 408 9.22 10.30 -18.07
CA GLY A 408 8.26 11.36 -18.32
C GLY A 408 6.92 11.19 -17.60
N ASP A 409 5.85 11.60 -18.25
CA ASP A 409 4.51 11.59 -17.67
C ASP A 409 4.00 10.16 -17.43
N TYR A 410 3.25 10.03 -16.37
CA TYR A 410 2.70 8.76 -15.90
C TYR A 410 1.33 8.93 -15.29
N SER A 411 0.64 7.83 -15.07
CA SER A 411 -0.46 7.74 -14.12
C SER A 411 -0.27 6.53 -13.23
N LEU A 412 -0.75 6.62 -11.98
CA LEU A 412 -0.59 5.62 -10.96
C LEU A 412 -1.92 5.29 -10.31
N THR A 413 -2.16 3.99 -10.10
CA THR A 413 -3.31 3.52 -9.32
C THR A 413 -2.93 2.25 -8.57
N ILE A 414 -3.70 1.92 -7.53
CA ILE A 414 -3.46 0.75 -6.69
C ILE A 414 -4.74 -0.10 -6.69
N ASP A 415 -4.59 -1.41 -6.95
CA ASP A 415 -5.70 -2.33 -6.96
C ASP A 415 -6.01 -2.93 -5.55
N LYS A 416 -7.09 -3.70 -5.45
CA LYS A 416 -7.51 -4.36 -4.19
C LYS A 416 -6.51 -5.39 -3.68
N ASN A 417 -5.64 -5.89 -4.54
CA ASN A 417 -4.59 -6.85 -4.20
C ASN A 417 -3.26 -6.18 -3.84
N HIS A 418 -3.29 -4.85 -3.65
CA HIS A 418 -2.14 -4.03 -3.31
C HIS A 418 -1.07 -3.94 -4.39
N TYR A 419 -1.42 -4.20 -5.63
CA TYR A 419 -0.52 -3.91 -6.74
C TYR A 419 -0.56 -2.44 -7.09
N ILE A 420 0.63 -1.85 -7.20
CA ILE A 420 0.85 -0.49 -7.69
C ILE A 420 1.00 -0.59 -9.19
N TRP A 421 0.11 0.05 -9.95
CA TRP A 421 0.15 0.11 -11.39
C TRP A 421 0.65 1.47 -11.84
N ILE A 422 1.73 1.48 -12.60
CA ILE A 422 2.26 2.70 -13.23
C ILE A 422 2.14 2.54 -14.74
N VAL A 423 1.43 3.47 -15.35
CA VAL A 423 1.26 3.58 -16.79
C VAL A 423 2.06 4.79 -17.27
N TRP A 424 2.98 4.58 -18.18
CA TRP A 424 3.84 5.61 -18.74
C TRP A 424 3.28 6.12 -20.07
N ASN A 425 3.62 7.36 -20.43
CA ASN A 425 3.18 7.94 -21.71
C ASN A 425 3.79 7.28 -22.94
N ASP A 426 4.87 6.51 -22.79
CA ASP A 426 5.38 5.65 -23.87
C ASP A 426 4.56 4.37 -24.10
N GLY A 427 3.52 4.16 -23.28
CA GLY A 427 2.67 2.98 -23.32
C GLY A 427 3.15 1.81 -22.47
N SER A 428 4.34 1.89 -21.89
CA SER A 428 4.82 0.85 -20.97
C SER A 428 4.06 0.86 -19.66
N ILE A 429 3.91 -0.33 -19.07
CA ILE A 429 3.16 -0.54 -17.85
C ILE A 429 3.97 -1.41 -16.90
N TRP A 430 4.05 -0.98 -15.66
CA TRP A 430 4.74 -1.71 -14.60
C TRP A 430 3.81 -1.95 -13.43
N ARG A 431 3.99 -3.07 -12.77
CA ARG A 431 3.26 -3.48 -11.58
C ARG A 431 4.24 -3.75 -10.44
N GLY A 432 4.02 -3.09 -9.31
CA GLY A 432 4.81 -3.29 -8.11
C GLY A 432 3.96 -3.75 -6.94
N ARG A 433 4.51 -4.58 -6.06
CA ARG A 433 3.88 -4.92 -4.79
C ARG A 433 4.91 -5.22 -3.73
N LEU A 434 4.67 -4.67 -2.54
CA LEU A 434 5.42 -5.04 -1.35
C LEU A 434 5.06 -6.50 -0.98
N ASN A 435 6.07 -7.36 -0.85
CA ASN A 435 5.85 -8.80 -0.68
C ASN A 435 4.88 -9.15 0.45
N LYS A 436 5.04 -8.55 1.64
CA LYS A 436 4.18 -8.84 2.79
C LYS A 436 2.68 -8.61 2.54
N LEU A 437 2.32 -7.71 1.64
CA LEU A 437 0.93 -7.42 1.30
C LEU A 437 0.29 -8.50 0.42
N GLY A 438 1.08 -9.40 -0.14
CA GLY A 438 0.63 -10.55 -0.89
C GLY A 438 0.67 -11.86 -0.10
N PHE A 439 1.15 -11.85 1.14
CA PHE A 439 1.20 -13.05 1.97
C PHE A 439 -0.21 -13.46 2.39
N LYS A 440 -0.45 -14.77 2.41
CA LYS A 440 -1.70 -15.29 2.96
C LYS A 440 -1.73 -15.07 4.46
N ILE A 441 -2.85 -14.60 4.98
CA ILE A 441 -3.13 -14.56 6.40
C ILE A 441 -3.24 -16.01 6.88
N GLN A 442 -2.35 -16.40 7.78
CA GLN A 442 -2.37 -17.73 8.40
C GLN A 442 -3.32 -17.75 9.59
#